data_9c028d321979cd343455c24bd89055f3
#
_entry.id   9c028d321979cd343455c24bd89055f3
#
_cell.length_a   1.000
_cell.length_b   1.000
_cell.length_c   1.000
_cell.angle_alpha   90.00
_cell.angle_beta   90.00
_cell.angle_gamma   90.00
#
_symmetry.space_group_name_H-M   'P 1'
#
loop_
_entity.id
_entity.type
_entity.pdbx_description
1 polymer ?
#
loop_
_entity_poly.entity_id
_entity_poly.type
_entity_poly.pdbx_seq_one_letter_code
_entity_poly.pdbx_strand_id
1 'polypeptide(L)'
;MNNFFRNLLVCAALLAGTTAHAQTTDDSLYQQLGAQPGLTRLMDDFMTRLLADSRMNPFFKDVDHKHVKAQLVAQFCEVSGGPCKLKGPGMKQAHAGMDITKSNFNALVEVLQQSMDAQGIAFGTQNKLLARLAPMHRDIINTP
;
A
#
# COMPACT_ATOMS: atom_id res chain seq x y z
N MET A 1 -55.35 59.82 15.24
CA MET A 1 -54.07 60.40 14.83
C MET A 1 -53.07 59.26 14.74
N ASN A 2 -52.58 59.00 13.66
CA ASN A 2 -52.01 57.91 12.86
C ASN A 2 -50.80 57.22 13.44
N ASN A 3 -50.93 55.94 13.62
CA ASN A 3 -49.79 55.04 13.88
C ASN A 3 -49.54 54.17 12.65
N PHE A 4 -48.48 54.48 11.92
CA PHE A 4 -47.96 53.69 10.86
C PHE A 4 -46.94 52.67 11.46
N PHE A 5 -47.35 51.44 11.64
CA PHE A 5 -46.41 50.34 11.90
C PHE A 5 -45.96 49.76 10.57
N ARG A 6 -44.69 49.94 10.29
CA ARG A 6 -44.03 49.43 9.10
C ARG A 6 -43.35 48.10 9.47
N ASN A 7 -43.97 47.05 9.04
CA ASN A 7 -43.39 45.67 9.17
C ASN A 7 -42.13 45.54 8.31
N LEU A 8 -41.00 45.34 8.97
CA LEU A 8 -39.76 44.98 8.32
C LEU A 8 -39.61 43.44 8.39
N LEU A 9 -39.88 42.76 7.29
CA LEU A 9 -39.62 41.34 7.10
C LEU A 9 -38.10 41.14 6.91
N VAL A 10 -37.44 40.59 7.93
CA VAL A 10 -36.05 40.13 7.81
C VAL A 10 -36.08 38.72 7.31
N CYS A 11 -35.76 38.50 6.03
CA CYS A 11 -35.50 37.20 5.48
C CYS A 11 -34.10 36.74 5.92
N ALA A 12 -34.02 35.87 6.93
CA ALA A 12 -32.78 35.15 7.28
C ALA A 12 -32.59 34.01 6.30
N ALA A 13 -31.68 34.20 5.34
CA ALA A 13 -31.24 33.12 4.45
C ALA A 13 -30.29 32.19 5.24
N LEU A 14 -30.77 31.02 5.59
CA LEU A 14 -29.95 29.90 6.14
C LEU A 14 -29.10 29.32 5.02
N LEU A 15 -27.85 29.74 4.95
CA LEU A 15 -26.82 29.06 4.14
C LEU A 15 -26.48 27.75 4.84
N ALA A 16 -27.12 26.65 4.45
CA ALA A 16 -26.71 25.30 4.82
C ALA A 16 -25.38 24.99 4.11
N GLY A 17 -24.27 25.25 4.79
CA GLY A 17 -22.95 24.82 4.35
C GLY A 17 -22.88 23.31 4.38
N THR A 18 -22.95 22.65 3.22
CA THR A 18 -22.61 21.23 3.07
C THR A 18 -21.10 21.09 3.26
N THR A 19 -20.66 20.71 4.45
CA THR A 19 -19.29 20.26 4.70
C THR A 19 -19.12 18.92 3.99
N ALA A 20 -18.52 18.95 2.80
CA ALA A 20 -18.03 17.74 2.17
C ALA A 20 -16.94 17.15 3.09
N HIS A 21 -17.27 16.08 3.81
CA HIS A 21 -16.28 15.29 4.50
C HIS A 21 -15.45 14.61 3.41
N ALA A 22 -14.26 15.14 3.12
CA ALA A 22 -13.24 14.43 2.41
C ALA A 22 -12.94 13.18 3.26
N GLN A 23 -13.23 11.99 2.72
CA GLN A 23 -12.78 10.74 3.33
C GLN A 23 -11.25 10.77 3.33
N THR A 24 -10.66 11.11 4.48
CA THR A 24 -9.23 10.95 4.68
C THR A 24 -8.97 9.46 4.70
N THR A 25 -8.35 8.94 3.64
CA THR A 25 -7.79 7.59 3.68
C THR A 25 -6.82 7.53 4.84
N ASP A 26 -6.98 6.51 5.72
CA ASP A 26 -6.05 6.31 6.82
C ASP A 26 -4.67 5.93 6.26
N ASP A 27 -3.77 6.91 6.17
CA ASP A 27 -2.40 6.76 5.71
C ASP A 27 -1.40 6.47 6.84
N SER A 28 -1.91 6.22 8.05
CA SER A 28 -1.07 6.03 9.25
C SER A 28 -0.03 4.91 9.07
N LEU A 29 -0.40 3.82 8.40
CA LEU A 29 0.54 2.74 8.11
C LEU A 29 1.60 3.18 7.10
N TYR A 30 1.23 3.92 6.07
CA TYR A 30 2.17 4.50 5.10
C TYR A 30 3.20 5.40 5.76
N GLN A 31 2.77 6.25 6.69
CA GLN A 31 3.68 7.11 7.47
C GLN A 31 4.60 6.28 8.39
N GLN A 32 4.08 5.25 9.06
CA GLN A 32 4.87 4.34 9.88
C GLN A 32 5.92 3.56 9.10
N LEU A 33 5.72 3.32 7.81
CA LEU A 33 6.69 2.72 6.89
C LEU A 33 7.72 3.73 6.34
N GLY A 34 7.66 4.99 6.78
CA GLY A 34 8.55 6.06 6.35
C GLY A 34 8.17 6.70 5.01
N ALA A 35 6.90 6.60 4.65
CA ALA A 35 6.33 7.13 3.41
C ALA A 35 7.12 6.68 2.15
N GLN A 36 7.06 7.43 1.05
CA GLN A 36 7.76 7.08 -0.19
C GLN A 36 9.27 6.81 -0.01
N PRO A 37 10.03 7.64 0.73
CA PRO A 37 11.47 7.38 0.93
C PRO A 37 11.73 6.10 1.73
N GLY A 38 10.90 5.80 2.73
CA GLY A 38 11.01 4.57 3.53
C GLY A 38 10.74 3.33 2.70
N LEU A 39 9.68 3.35 1.91
CA LEU A 39 9.34 2.25 1.00
C LEU A 39 10.41 2.02 -0.07
N THR A 40 11.03 3.09 -0.58
CA THR A 40 12.13 2.95 -1.56
C THR A 40 13.32 2.23 -0.93
N ARG A 41 13.76 2.64 0.27
CA ARG A 41 14.85 1.96 0.98
C ARG A 41 14.50 0.51 1.32
N LEU A 42 13.26 0.26 1.73
CA LEU A 42 12.79 -1.10 2.02
C LEU A 42 12.89 -1.98 0.77
N MET A 43 12.46 -1.51 -0.40
CA MET A 43 12.51 -2.27 -1.64
C MET A 43 13.93 -2.45 -2.18
N ASP A 44 14.84 -1.53 -1.90
CA ASP A 44 16.26 -1.69 -2.24
C ASP A 44 16.91 -2.82 -1.43
N ASP A 45 16.71 -2.86 -0.12
CA ASP A 45 17.19 -3.92 0.75
C ASP A 45 16.50 -5.25 0.43
N PHE A 46 15.18 -5.24 0.24
CA PHE A 46 14.40 -6.42 -0.09
C PHE A 46 14.87 -7.07 -1.39
N MET A 47 15.05 -6.32 -2.47
CA MET A 47 15.58 -6.85 -3.72
C MET A 47 16.98 -7.46 -3.55
N THR A 48 17.85 -6.82 -2.78
CA THR A 48 19.19 -7.34 -2.48
C THR A 48 19.10 -8.70 -1.79
N ARG A 49 18.21 -8.86 -0.81
CA ARG A 49 18.00 -10.13 -0.10
C ARG A 49 17.34 -11.18 -0.98
N LEU A 50 16.36 -10.82 -1.80
CA LEU A 50 15.72 -11.75 -2.74
C LEU A 50 16.73 -12.35 -3.72
N LEU A 51 17.69 -11.58 -4.19
CA LEU A 51 18.76 -12.06 -5.06
C LEU A 51 19.79 -12.93 -4.33
N ALA A 52 19.99 -12.73 -3.04
CA ALA A 52 20.89 -13.54 -2.20
C ALA A 52 20.25 -14.83 -1.67
N ASP A 53 18.92 -14.89 -1.56
CA ASP A 53 18.20 -16.08 -1.08
C ASP A 53 18.05 -17.11 -2.20
N SER A 54 18.57 -18.32 -2.01
CA SER A 54 18.53 -19.39 -3.02
C SER A 54 17.13 -19.82 -3.43
N ARG A 55 16.12 -19.61 -2.56
CA ARG A 55 14.71 -19.94 -2.83
C ARG A 55 14.05 -18.87 -3.70
N MET A 56 14.52 -17.63 -3.61
CA MET A 56 13.94 -16.47 -4.28
C MET A 56 14.70 -16.04 -5.53
N ASN A 57 16.02 -16.20 -5.55
CA ASN A 57 16.86 -15.84 -6.69
C ASN A 57 16.33 -16.31 -8.06
N PRO A 58 15.83 -17.57 -8.21
CA PRO A 58 15.31 -18.02 -9.51
C PRO A 58 14.19 -17.16 -10.08
N PHE A 59 13.39 -16.50 -9.24
CA PHE A 59 12.26 -15.64 -9.66
C PHE A 59 12.70 -14.22 -9.98
N PHE A 60 13.85 -13.77 -9.46
CA PHE A 60 14.24 -12.35 -9.51
C PHE A 60 15.53 -12.08 -10.29
N LYS A 61 16.39 -13.07 -10.55
CA LYS A 61 17.71 -12.83 -11.17
C LYS A 61 17.66 -12.26 -12.59
N ASP A 62 16.64 -12.61 -13.38
CA ASP A 62 16.56 -12.30 -14.80
C ASP A 62 15.48 -11.22 -15.12
N VAL A 63 14.95 -10.51 -14.10
CA VAL A 63 13.95 -9.47 -14.29
C VAL A 63 14.57 -8.06 -14.28
N ASP A 64 13.84 -7.07 -14.80
CA ASP A 64 14.20 -5.67 -14.63
C ASP A 64 13.99 -5.25 -13.16
N HIS A 65 15.05 -5.28 -12.37
CA HIS A 65 15.01 -4.97 -10.94
C HIS A 65 14.53 -3.55 -10.67
N LYS A 66 14.86 -2.59 -11.52
CA LYS A 66 14.40 -1.20 -11.37
C LYS A 66 12.89 -1.13 -11.52
N HIS A 67 12.37 -1.79 -12.54
CA HIS A 67 10.92 -1.85 -12.79
C HIS A 67 10.20 -2.57 -11.64
N VAL A 68 10.65 -3.76 -11.24
CA VAL A 68 10.03 -4.54 -10.16
C VAL A 68 10.05 -3.76 -8.85
N LYS A 69 11.16 -3.12 -8.47
CA LYS A 69 11.21 -2.28 -7.27
C LYS A 69 10.20 -1.13 -7.32
N ALA A 70 10.07 -0.45 -8.48
CA ALA A 70 9.09 0.63 -8.62
C ALA A 70 7.64 0.14 -8.46
N GLN A 71 7.31 -1.05 -9.00
CA GLN A 71 5.99 -1.67 -8.82
C GLN A 71 5.73 -2.04 -7.36
N LEU A 72 6.71 -2.61 -6.66
CA LEU A 72 6.60 -2.95 -5.24
C LEU A 72 6.43 -1.70 -4.36
N VAL A 73 7.17 -0.62 -4.63
CA VAL A 73 6.99 0.66 -3.94
C VAL A 73 5.57 1.19 -4.14
N ALA A 74 5.05 1.18 -5.38
CA ALA A 74 3.69 1.63 -5.68
C ALA A 74 2.63 0.76 -4.98
N GLN A 75 2.80 -0.57 -5.00
CA GLN A 75 1.92 -1.52 -4.34
C GLN A 75 1.90 -1.31 -2.82
N PHE A 76 3.07 -1.24 -2.19
CA PHE A 76 3.16 -1.07 -0.74
C PHE A 76 2.64 0.30 -0.29
N CYS A 77 2.87 1.33 -1.09
CA CYS A 77 2.27 2.65 -0.87
C CYS A 77 0.73 2.57 -0.92
N GLU A 78 0.15 1.95 -1.95
CA GLU A 78 -1.29 1.83 -2.09
C GLU A 78 -1.92 1.01 -0.95
N VAL A 79 -1.39 -0.19 -0.66
CA VAL A 79 -1.95 -1.06 0.39
C VAL A 79 -1.77 -0.49 1.78
N SER A 80 -0.80 0.39 2.00
CA SER A 80 -0.58 1.05 3.29
C SER A 80 -1.39 2.34 3.46
N GLY A 81 -2.20 2.73 2.47
CA GLY A 81 -3.05 3.93 2.52
C GLY A 81 -2.38 5.19 1.99
N GLY A 82 -1.22 5.07 1.35
CA GLY A 82 -0.53 6.18 0.71
C GLY A 82 -1.22 6.66 -0.58
N PRO A 83 -0.73 7.76 -1.16
CA PRO A 83 -1.38 8.41 -2.31
C PRO A 83 -1.13 7.72 -3.66
N CYS A 84 -0.36 6.63 -3.67
CA CYS A 84 0.02 5.93 -4.89
C CYS A 84 -1.11 5.05 -5.42
N LYS A 85 -0.98 4.69 -6.71
CA LYS A 85 -1.81 3.68 -7.35
C LYS A 85 -0.93 2.72 -8.12
N LEU A 86 -1.05 1.42 -7.82
CA LEU A 86 -0.41 0.38 -8.61
C LEU A 86 -1.02 0.37 -10.01
N LYS A 87 -0.17 0.44 -11.02
CA LYS A 87 -0.56 0.38 -12.43
C LYS A 87 -0.02 -0.90 -13.05
N GLY A 88 -0.76 -1.44 -14.02
CA GLY A 88 -0.35 -2.66 -14.72
C GLY A 88 -1.29 -3.83 -14.49
N PRO A 89 -0.85 -5.07 -14.77
CA PRO A 89 -1.66 -6.26 -14.62
C PRO A 89 -1.95 -6.54 -13.13
N GLY A 90 -3.10 -7.16 -12.86
CA GLY A 90 -3.41 -7.66 -11.51
C GLY A 90 -2.47 -8.78 -11.07
N MET A 91 -2.43 -9.09 -9.77
CA MET A 91 -1.52 -10.09 -9.18
C MET A 91 -1.56 -11.43 -9.91
N LYS A 92 -2.74 -11.94 -10.21
CA LYS A 92 -2.90 -13.22 -10.93
C LYS A 92 -2.24 -13.21 -12.31
N GLN A 93 -2.41 -12.15 -13.07
CA GLN A 93 -1.83 -12.02 -14.41
C GLN A 93 -0.32 -11.79 -14.34
N ALA A 94 0.14 -10.97 -13.39
CA ALA A 94 1.57 -10.67 -13.21
C ALA A 94 2.39 -11.91 -12.81
N HIS A 95 1.77 -12.90 -12.15
CA HIS A 95 2.44 -14.11 -11.69
C HIS A 95 2.04 -15.38 -12.47
N ALA A 96 1.29 -15.23 -13.56
CA ALA A 96 0.86 -16.36 -14.38
C ALA A 96 2.05 -17.11 -14.98
N GLY A 97 2.04 -18.45 -14.87
CA GLY A 97 3.08 -19.31 -15.43
C GLY A 97 4.42 -19.32 -14.67
N MET A 98 4.47 -18.73 -13.48
CA MET A 98 5.69 -18.72 -12.66
C MET A 98 5.84 -19.95 -11.73
N ASP A 99 4.84 -20.83 -11.69
CA ASP A 99 4.82 -22.05 -10.87
C ASP A 99 5.09 -21.80 -9.37
N ILE A 100 4.51 -20.70 -8.86
CA ILE A 100 4.71 -20.28 -7.48
C ILE A 100 3.92 -21.18 -6.54
N THR A 101 4.64 -21.82 -5.63
CA THR A 101 4.11 -22.67 -4.56
C THR A 101 3.84 -21.85 -3.29
N LYS A 102 3.09 -22.46 -2.36
CA LYS A 102 2.93 -21.91 -1.00
C LYS A 102 4.26 -21.72 -0.28
N SER A 103 5.22 -22.65 -0.49
CA SER A 103 6.57 -22.56 0.09
C SER A 103 7.33 -21.34 -0.46
N ASN A 104 7.25 -21.08 -1.76
CA ASN A 104 7.86 -19.90 -2.36
C ASN A 104 7.24 -18.58 -1.80
N PHE A 105 5.92 -18.54 -1.69
CA PHE A 105 5.24 -17.40 -1.10
C PHE A 105 5.68 -17.14 0.35
N ASN A 106 5.75 -18.20 1.18
CA ASN A 106 6.20 -18.08 2.56
C ASN A 106 7.67 -17.60 2.63
N ALA A 107 8.54 -18.13 1.77
CA ALA A 107 9.94 -17.68 1.71
C ALA A 107 10.06 -16.19 1.35
N LEU A 108 9.24 -15.70 0.42
CA LEU A 108 9.17 -14.28 0.09
C LEU A 108 8.79 -13.43 1.32
N VAL A 109 7.78 -13.88 2.08
CA VAL A 109 7.33 -13.19 3.31
C VAL A 109 8.44 -13.15 4.36
N GLU A 110 9.19 -14.26 4.55
CA GLU A 110 10.34 -14.31 5.47
C GLU A 110 11.42 -13.28 5.07
N VAL A 111 11.77 -13.21 3.78
CA VAL A 111 12.76 -12.24 3.28
C VAL A 111 12.27 -10.81 3.47
N LEU A 112 10.97 -10.55 3.26
CA LEU A 112 10.38 -9.24 3.52
C LEU A 112 10.46 -8.86 5.00
N GLN A 113 10.18 -9.80 5.92
CA GLN A 113 10.31 -9.55 7.35
C GLN A 113 11.75 -9.21 7.73
N GLN A 114 12.73 -9.95 7.21
CA GLN A 114 14.15 -9.63 7.41
C GLN A 114 14.53 -8.22 6.94
N SER A 115 13.99 -7.80 5.81
CA SER A 115 14.19 -6.44 5.29
C SER A 115 13.56 -5.38 6.18
N MET A 116 12.36 -5.63 6.69
CA MET A 116 11.67 -4.73 7.62
C MET A 116 12.41 -4.61 8.95
N ASP A 117 12.93 -5.73 9.47
CA ASP A 117 13.76 -5.75 10.69
C ASP A 117 15.04 -4.93 10.50
N ALA A 118 15.73 -5.11 9.37
CA ALA A 118 16.95 -4.36 9.04
C ALA A 118 16.70 -2.85 8.92
N GLN A 119 15.49 -2.44 8.50
CA GLN A 119 15.08 -1.03 8.45
C GLN A 119 14.56 -0.50 9.78
N GLY A 120 14.53 -1.30 10.85
CA GLY A 120 14.03 -0.92 12.17
C GLY A 120 12.52 -0.65 12.22
N ILE A 121 11.75 -1.23 11.29
CA ILE A 121 10.30 -1.09 11.26
C ILE A 121 9.72 -1.87 12.45
N ALA A 122 8.94 -1.20 13.29
CA ALA A 122 8.35 -1.81 14.48
C ALA A 122 7.48 -3.05 14.12
N PHE A 123 7.57 -4.11 14.91
CA PHE A 123 6.87 -5.38 14.68
C PHE A 123 5.35 -5.23 14.47
N GLY A 124 4.70 -4.34 15.24
CA GLY A 124 3.27 -4.03 15.05
C GLY A 124 2.96 -3.43 13.68
N THR A 125 3.87 -2.62 13.12
CA THR A 125 3.75 -2.03 11.78
C THR A 125 3.96 -3.10 10.71
N GLN A 126 4.94 -3.99 10.89
CA GLN A 126 5.16 -5.14 9.99
C GLN A 126 3.92 -6.01 9.89
N ASN A 127 3.31 -6.38 11.04
CA ASN A 127 2.11 -7.21 11.07
C ASN A 127 0.92 -6.54 10.37
N LYS A 128 0.74 -5.22 10.52
CA LYS A 128 -0.31 -4.48 9.80
C LYS A 128 -0.10 -4.54 8.27
N LEU A 129 1.14 -4.39 7.81
CA LEU A 129 1.47 -4.49 6.39
C LEU A 129 1.22 -5.91 5.88
N LEU A 130 1.74 -6.93 6.56
CA LEU A 130 1.56 -8.33 6.18
C LEU A 130 0.09 -8.73 6.15
N ALA A 131 -0.74 -8.27 7.08
CA ALA A 131 -2.18 -8.52 7.07
C ALA A 131 -2.88 -7.94 5.83
N ARG A 132 -2.40 -6.82 5.27
CA ARG A 132 -2.93 -6.24 4.03
C ARG A 132 -2.44 -6.95 2.77
N LEU A 133 -1.25 -7.54 2.80
CA LEU A 133 -0.67 -8.30 1.69
C LEU A 133 -1.16 -9.76 1.64
N ALA A 134 -1.43 -10.37 2.80
CA ALA A 134 -1.78 -11.78 2.90
C ALA A 134 -2.95 -12.24 1.99
N PRO A 135 -4.04 -11.48 1.77
CA PRO A 135 -5.11 -11.91 0.87
C PRO A 135 -4.67 -12.15 -0.57
N MET A 136 -3.56 -11.52 -1.00
CA MET A 136 -3.05 -11.62 -2.38
C MET A 136 -2.48 -13.02 -2.68
N HIS A 137 -2.20 -13.86 -1.65
CA HIS A 137 -1.67 -15.21 -1.85
C HIS A 137 -2.53 -16.05 -2.82
N ARG A 138 -3.85 -15.83 -2.84
CA ARG A 138 -4.79 -16.58 -3.70
C ARG A 138 -4.58 -16.31 -5.19
N ASP A 139 -4.07 -15.11 -5.52
CA ASP A 139 -3.83 -14.70 -6.90
C ASP A 139 -2.38 -14.97 -7.34
N ILE A 140 -1.47 -15.19 -6.38
CA ILE A 140 -0.03 -15.36 -6.62
C ILE A 140 0.34 -16.85 -6.68
N ILE A 141 -0.16 -17.66 -5.73
CA ILE A 141 0.11 -19.10 -5.72
C ILE A 141 -0.69 -19.75 -6.84
N ASN A 142 0.03 -20.37 -7.77
CA ASN A 142 -0.55 -21.01 -8.95
C ASN A 142 -0.15 -22.49 -9.11
N THR A 143 0.59 -23.04 -8.14
CA THR A 143 0.91 -24.46 -8.03
C THR A 143 0.55 -24.95 -6.62
N PRO A 144 -0.11 -26.12 -6.49
CA PRO A 144 -0.48 -26.71 -5.20
C PRO A 144 0.68 -26.96 -4.25
#